data_68214fb8ebb4b98c4f033884e8af8de1
#
_entry.id   68214fb8ebb4b98c4f033884e8af8de1
#
_cell.length_a   1.000
_cell.length_b   1.000
_cell.length_c   1.000
_cell.angle_alpha   90.00
_cell.angle_beta   90.00
_cell.angle_gamma   90.00
#
_symmetry.space_group_name_H-M   'P 1'
#
loop_
_entity.id
_entity.type
_entity.pdbx_description
1 polymer ?
#
loop_
_entity_poly.entity_id
_entity_poly.type
_entity_poly.pdbx_seq_one_letter_code
_entity_poly.pdbx_strand_id
1 'polypeptide(L)'
;MKKYILYPCDNNFKEIKVFSSIDNYQKFSVISNLDKSKFKPEDSLFFLLPSSLINSYEYKYDSDLDHKTNLANFIASIDSYVVDDISGNKFFLHNDVGYAIKNDILDELNESLSDLLCKIFIVPEHAILFNKENDTILEFDKKIIFSNKNGTGFSCNKDFANQYMEILKSNLPDYQPLVCVEDKSVLSLLDNPISDFKFKISSFIESIEIWPNLYEYKFSFKSFFSKFEFSKYEYLFIATLLVMIFTMPIVLTEIYLNKADVYEKNTYSIFKMIDSNTNRVVSPKNQIDQLLNQIPLDTVDQKVKSLKLENFDYFISLSEKYIKNIEINNDSNQAKIEFIGMPQIQFNLITNFSAGYINSIDDTDIKINGGEVSGTILVLFK
;
A
#
# COMPACT_ATOMS: atom_id res chain seq x y z
N MET A 1 -7.28 3.47 -25.37
CA MET A 1 -5.96 3.70 -24.81
C MET A 1 -5.03 4.09 -25.96
N LYS A 2 -4.57 5.34 -25.99
CA LYS A 2 -3.62 5.84 -26.98
C LYS A 2 -2.25 5.96 -26.33
N LYS A 3 -1.21 5.80 -27.14
CA LYS A 3 0.15 6.00 -26.68
C LYS A 3 0.73 7.22 -27.39
N TYR A 4 1.32 8.11 -26.61
CA TYR A 4 1.94 9.34 -27.11
C TYR A 4 3.41 9.36 -26.75
N ILE A 5 4.26 9.77 -27.69
CA ILE A 5 5.66 10.04 -27.44
C ILE A 5 5.85 11.55 -27.50
N LEU A 6 6.40 12.10 -26.45
CA LEU A 6 6.78 13.49 -26.32
C LEU A 6 8.29 13.61 -26.47
N TYR A 7 8.71 14.29 -27.53
CA TYR A 7 10.11 14.54 -27.81
C TYR A 7 10.40 16.04 -27.71
N PRO A 8 11.15 16.49 -26.68
CA PRO A 8 11.55 17.87 -26.56
C PRO A 8 12.56 18.26 -27.64
N CYS A 9 12.31 19.38 -28.33
CA CYS A 9 13.23 19.92 -29.33
C CYS A 9 14.46 20.58 -28.69
N ASP A 10 14.31 21.07 -27.44
CA ASP A 10 15.33 21.73 -26.67
C ASP A 10 15.40 21.21 -25.22
N ASN A 11 16.46 21.62 -24.50
CA ASN A 11 16.64 21.23 -23.09
C ASN A 11 15.77 22.02 -22.10
N ASN A 12 15.05 23.04 -22.58
CA ASN A 12 14.15 23.86 -21.76
C ASN A 12 12.68 23.46 -21.92
N PHE A 13 12.40 22.40 -22.65
CA PHE A 13 11.07 21.81 -22.88
C PHE A 13 10.02 22.81 -23.44
N LYS A 14 10.48 23.88 -24.11
CA LYS A 14 9.60 24.93 -24.66
C LYS A 14 8.83 24.46 -25.89
N GLU A 15 9.46 23.64 -26.69
CA GLU A 15 8.86 23.04 -27.88
C GLU A 15 8.95 21.53 -27.80
N ILE A 16 7.81 20.85 -27.89
CA ILE A 16 7.71 19.40 -27.78
C ILE A 16 7.03 18.85 -29.03
N LYS A 17 7.66 17.93 -29.72
CA LYS A 17 7.06 17.14 -30.79
C LYS A 17 6.26 16.00 -30.17
N VAL A 18 4.99 15.89 -30.54
CA VAL A 18 4.08 14.85 -30.07
C VAL A 18 3.81 13.88 -31.18
N PHE A 19 4.20 12.64 -31.01
CA PHE A 19 3.90 11.53 -31.90
C PHE A 19 2.76 10.71 -31.28
N SER A 20 1.81 10.25 -32.12
CA SER A 20 0.64 9.50 -31.65
C SER A 20 0.57 8.11 -32.29
N SER A 21 0.11 7.14 -31.53
CA SER A 21 -0.22 5.80 -32.05
C SER A 21 -1.33 5.80 -33.09
N ILE A 22 -2.15 6.87 -33.17
CA ILE A 22 -3.20 7.01 -34.17
C ILE A 22 -2.64 7.07 -35.58
N ASP A 23 -1.54 7.83 -35.74
CA ASP A 23 -0.87 8.03 -37.04
C ASP A 23 0.30 7.07 -37.22
N ASN A 24 0.34 5.99 -36.42
CA ASN A 24 1.45 5.05 -36.40
C ASN A 24 2.82 5.72 -36.20
N TYR A 25 2.83 6.83 -35.45
CA TYR A 25 4.01 7.67 -35.13
C TYR A 25 4.71 8.28 -36.36
N GLN A 26 4.03 8.36 -37.49
CA GLN A 26 4.62 8.93 -38.74
C GLN A 26 4.50 10.45 -38.79
N LYS A 27 3.53 11.02 -38.11
CA LYS A 27 3.29 12.46 -38.05
C LYS A 27 3.48 12.96 -36.63
N PHE A 28 3.94 14.20 -36.51
CA PHE A 28 4.00 14.86 -35.21
C PHE A 28 3.28 16.21 -35.25
N SER A 29 2.79 16.63 -34.10
CA SER A 29 2.36 18.00 -33.84
C SER A 29 3.37 18.65 -32.88
N VAL A 30 3.63 19.95 -33.08
CA VAL A 30 4.46 20.72 -32.15
C VAL A 30 3.54 21.40 -31.14
N ILE A 31 3.86 21.28 -29.89
CA ILE A 31 3.17 21.96 -28.77
C ILE A 31 4.17 22.77 -27.97
N SER A 32 3.77 23.98 -27.56
CA SER A 32 4.58 24.84 -26.69
C SER A 32 4.21 24.68 -25.20
N ASN A 33 3.09 24.07 -24.90
CA ASN A 33 2.66 23.75 -23.54
C ASN A 33 1.95 22.41 -23.52
N LEU A 34 2.14 21.65 -22.41
CA LEU A 34 1.42 20.41 -22.15
C LEU A 34 -0.03 20.72 -21.77
N ASP A 35 -0.91 20.77 -22.77
CA ASP A 35 -2.34 20.98 -22.57
C ASP A 35 -3.01 19.71 -22.05
N LYS A 36 -3.52 19.79 -20.81
CA LYS A 36 -4.18 18.68 -20.10
C LYS A 36 -5.37 18.10 -20.85
N SER A 37 -6.08 18.92 -21.64
CA SER A 37 -7.27 18.50 -22.36
C SER A 37 -6.98 17.54 -23.53
N LYS A 38 -5.73 17.43 -23.95
CA LYS A 38 -5.30 16.56 -25.08
C LYS A 38 -5.14 15.10 -24.71
N PHE A 39 -4.90 14.80 -23.41
CA PHE A 39 -4.58 13.46 -22.93
C PHE A 39 -5.69 12.95 -22.01
N LYS A 40 -6.20 11.76 -22.29
CA LYS A 40 -7.23 11.11 -21.48
C LYS A 40 -6.61 10.23 -20.38
N PRO A 41 -7.36 9.95 -19.29
CA PRO A 41 -6.85 9.11 -18.21
C PRO A 41 -6.39 7.71 -18.63
N GLU A 42 -7.02 7.14 -19.65
CA GLU A 42 -6.66 5.84 -20.20
C GLU A 42 -5.42 5.84 -21.10
N ASP A 43 -4.89 7.01 -21.46
CA ASP A 43 -3.74 7.13 -22.37
C ASP A 43 -2.41 6.91 -21.63
N SER A 44 -1.37 6.58 -22.41
CA SER A 44 -0.01 6.47 -21.91
C SER A 44 0.89 7.48 -22.63
N LEU A 45 1.69 8.19 -21.85
CA LEU A 45 2.53 9.27 -22.31
C LEU A 45 3.99 8.92 -22.00
N PHE A 46 4.83 8.91 -23.02
CA PHE A 46 6.26 8.63 -22.94
C PHE A 46 7.02 9.92 -23.24
N PHE A 47 7.57 10.52 -22.21
CA PHE A 47 8.42 11.71 -22.34
C PHE A 47 9.88 11.28 -22.52
N LEU A 48 10.45 11.59 -23.67
CA LEU A 48 11.85 11.31 -23.95
C LEU A 48 12.72 12.43 -23.38
N LEU A 49 13.31 12.16 -22.22
CA LEU A 49 14.20 13.13 -21.59
C LEU A 49 15.53 13.22 -22.35
N PRO A 50 15.94 14.42 -22.80
CA PRO A 50 17.20 14.60 -23.53
C PRO A 50 18.39 13.99 -22.78
N SER A 51 19.16 13.15 -23.44
CA SER A 51 20.29 12.47 -22.82
C SER A 51 21.46 13.41 -22.51
N SER A 52 21.44 14.64 -23.03
CA SER A 52 22.37 15.72 -22.62
C SER A 52 22.07 16.22 -21.18
N LEU A 53 20.93 15.90 -20.61
CA LEU A 53 20.52 16.25 -19.24
C LEU A 53 20.68 15.10 -18.26
N ILE A 54 21.12 13.94 -18.73
CA ILE A 54 21.23 12.71 -17.96
C ILE A 54 22.67 12.19 -18.05
N ASN A 55 23.23 11.84 -16.92
CA ASN A 55 24.45 11.04 -16.90
C ASN A 55 24.07 9.58 -16.71
N SER A 56 24.51 8.73 -17.62
CA SER A 56 24.30 7.28 -17.56
C SER A 56 25.61 6.56 -17.30
N TYR A 57 25.58 5.58 -16.39
CA TYR A 57 26.76 4.84 -15.95
C TYR A 57 26.47 3.34 -16.02
N GLU A 58 27.47 2.57 -16.44
CA GLU A 58 27.41 1.13 -16.33
C GLU A 58 27.54 0.74 -14.84
N TYR A 59 26.65 -0.14 -14.39
CA TYR A 59 26.67 -0.66 -13.04
C TYR A 59 26.30 -2.14 -13.07
N LYS A 60 27.08 -2.98 -12.44
CA LYS A 60 26.77 -4.40 -12.33
C LYS A 60 25.76 -4.62 -11.21
N TYR A 61 24.50 -4.86 -11.59
CA TYR A 61 23.43 -5.14 -10.64
C TYR A 61 23.67 -6.48 -9.94
N ASP A 62 23.64 -6.49 -8.62
CA ASP A 62 23.76 -7.69 -7.79
C ASP A 62 22.36 -8.22 -7.46
N SER A 63 22.04 -9.39 -8.03
CA SER A 63 20.74 -10.05 -7.80
C SER A 63 20.52 -10.53 -6.37
N ASP A 64 21.58 -10.68 -5.59
CA ASP A 64 21.53 -11.15 -4.20
C ASP A 64 21.18 -10.01 -3.22
N LEU A 65 21.24 -8.76 -3.69
CA LEU A 65 20.93 -7.57 -2.93
C LEU A 65 19.56 -6.99 -3.33
N ASP A 66 18.90 -6.33 -2.40
CA ASP A 66 17.68 -5.60 -2.71
C ASP A 66 17.99 -4.36 -3.58
N HIS A 67 16.95 -3.84 -4.25
CA HIS A 67 17.10 -2.69 -5.15
C HIS A 67 17.64 -1.45 -4.42
N LYS A 68 17.25 -1.22 -3.17
CA LYS A 68 17.69 -0.06 -2.39
C LYS A 68 19.18 -0.14 -2.06
N THR A 69 19.68 -1.31 -1.72
CA THR A 69 21.09 -1.56 -1.46
C THR A 69 21.91 -1.42 -2.73
N ASN A 70 21.45 -1.98 -3.87
CA ASN A 70 22.07 -1.79 -5.17
C ASN A 70 22.15 -0.31 -5.55
N LEU A 71 21.09 0.45 -5.34
CA LEU A 71 21.08 1.89 -5.63
C LEU A 71 22.08 2.65 -4.74
N ALA A 72 22.18 2.31 -3.45
CA ALA A 72 23.16 2.93 -2.55
C ALA A 72 24.60 2.61 -2.97
N ASN A 73 24.88 1.36 -3.36
CA ASN A 73 26.18 0.94 -3.86
C ASN A 73 26.53 1.63 -5.19
N PHE A 74 25.54 1.78 -6.08
CA PHE A 74 25.70 2.54 -7.31
C PHE A 74 26.12 3.99 -7.01
N ILE A 75 25.37 4.69 -6.14
CA ILE A 75 25.66 6.09 -5.76
C ILE A 75 27.09 6.20 -5.21
N ALA A 76 27.46 5.29 -4.29
CA ALA A 76 28.81 5.27 -3.73
C ALA A 76 29.90 5.02 -4.79
N SER A 77 29.62 4.22 -5.83
CA SER A 77 30.57 3.90 -6.90
C SER A 77 30.84 5.08 -7.84
N ILE A 78 29.86 5.98 -8.01
CA ILE A 78 29.97 7.12 -8.93
C ILE A 78 30.29 8.44 -8.23
N ASP A 79 30.39 8.47 -6.91
CA ASP A 79 30.63 9.68 -6.11
C ASP A 79 31.80 10.54 -6.67
N SER A 80 32.90 9.92 -7.06
CA SER A 80 34.06 10.61 -7.63
C SER A 80 33.88 11.10 -9.07
N TYR A 81 32.85 10.66 -9.78
CA TYR A 81 32.60 11.00 -11.20
C TYR A 81 31.48 12.04 -11.35
N VAL A 82 30.69 12.27 -10.33
CA VAL A 82 29.63 13.30 -10.35
C VAL A 82 30.27 14.66 -10.12
N VAL A 83 30.11 15.55 -11.08
CA VAL A 83 30.77 16.88 -11.06
C VAL A 83 30.17 17.81 -9.99
N ASP A 84 28.88 17.64 -9.69
CA ASP A 84 28.14 18.41 -8.69
C ASP A 84 27.98 17.60 -7.39
N ASP A 85 27.55 18.26 -6.32
CA ASP A 85 27.21 17.57 -5.06
C ASP A 85 26.15 16.48 -5.31
N ILE A 86 26.37 15.29 -4.73
CA ILE A 86 25.44 14.16 -4.80
C ILE A 86 24.03 14.58 -4.39
N SER A 87 23.90 15.46 -3.40
CA SER A 87 22.61 15.95 -2.92
C SER A 87 21.84 16.76 -3.97
N GLY A 88 22.51 17.31 -4.96
CA GLY A 88 21.93 18.04 -6.10
C GLY A 88 21.37 17.14 -7.21
N ASN A 89 21.54 15.82 -7.10
CA ASN A 89 21.15 14.87 -8.14
C ASN A 89 20.17 13.83 -7.59
N LYS A 90 19.30 13.33 -8.48
CA LYS A 90 18.50 12.13 -8.28
C LYS A 90 19.10 10.96 -9.04
N PHE A 91 19.06 9.81 -8.39
CA PHE A 91 19.68 8.60 -8.91
C PHE A 91 18.60 7.54 -9.13
N PHE A 92 18.73 6.87 -10.27
CA PHE A 92 17.87 5.75 -10.64
C PHE A 92 18.75 4.59 -11.09
N LEU A 93 18.29 3.38 -10.82
CA LEU A 93 18.97 2.17 -11.27
C LEU A 93 17.96 1.30 -12.02
N HIS A 94 18.30 0.92 -13.22
CA HIS A 94 17.49 0.03 -14.04
C HIS A 94 18.39 -1.00 -14.72
N ASN A 95 18.22 -2.28 -14.37
CA ASN A 95 19.12 -3.35 -14.77
C ASN A 95 20.59 -2.97 -14.46
N ASP A 96 21.47 -3.10 -15.42
CA ASP A 96 22.90 -2.80 -15.28
C ASP A 96 23.26 -1.34 -15.64
N VAL A 97 22.28 -0.43 -15.63
CA VAL A 97 22.50 0.99 -15.92
C VAL A 97 21.98 1.86 -14.78
N GLY A 98 22.86 2.72 -14.28
CA GLY A 98 22.51 3.76 -13.34
C GLY A 98 22.40 5.12 -14.04
N TYR A 99 21.48 5.95 -13.56
CA TYR A 99 21.21 7.29 -14.09
C TYR A 99 21.33 8.32 -12.99
N ALA A 100 21.99 9.44 -13.31
CA ALA A 100 22.04 10.61 -12.44
C ALA A 100 21.48 11.82 -13.19
N ILE A 101 20.54 12.53 -12.56
CA ILE A 101 19.82 13.66 -13.15
C ILE A 101 19.76 14.79 -12.11
N LYS A 102 19.98 16.04 -12.51
CA LYS A 102 19.82 17.18 -11.61
C LYS A 102 18.40 17.28 -11.05
N ASN A 103 18.29 17.49 -9.74
CA ASN A 103 17.01 17.60 -9.04
C ASN A 103 16.12 18.65 -9.69
N ASP A 104 16.65 19.84 -9.98
CA ASP A 104 15.90 20.95 -10.53
C ASP A 104 15.21 20.59 -11.86
N ILE A 105 15.91 19.89 -12.75
CA ILE A 105 15.38 19.48 -14.06
C ILE A 105 14.23 18.47 -13.87
N LEU A 106 14.44 17.48 -13.01
CA LEU A 106 13.46 16.44 -12.80
C LEU A 106 12.22 16.96 -12.03
N ASP A 107 12.42 17.86 -11.06
CA ASP A 107 11.34 18.47 -10.30
C ASP A 107 10.48 19.39 -11.17
N GLU A 108 11.09 20.24 -12.02
CA GLU A 108 10.39 21.07 -13.01
C GLU A 108 9.56 20.21 -13.98
N LEU A 109 10.15 19.12 -14.47
CA LEU A 109 9.47 18.20 -15.38
C LEU A 109 8.34 17.45 -14.68
N ASN A 110 8.57 16.94 -13.47
CA ASN A 110 7.54 16.27 -12.68
C ASN A 110 6.39 17.20 -12.34
N GLU A 111 6.66 18.47 -12.01
CA GLU A 111 5.62 19.48 -11.77
C GLU A 111 4.79 19.71 -13.03
N SER A 112 5.43 19.90 -14.17
CA SER A 112 4.76 20.10 -15.46
C SER A 112 3.88 18.92 -15.88
N LEU A 113 4.29 17.68 -15.55
CA LEU A 113 3.59 16.45 -15.89
C LEU A 113 2.56 16.03 -14.82
N SER A 114 2.69 16.49 -13.57
CA SER A 114 1.87 16.04 -12.42
C SER A 114 0.37 16.29 -12.60
N ASP A 115 0.02 17.29 -13.35
CA ASP A 115 -1.35 17.68 -13.65
C ASP A 115 -2.01 16.83 -14.76
N LEU A 116 -1.24 15.99 -15.44
CA LEU A 116 -1.75 15.08 -16.46
C LEU A 116 -2.36 13.84 -15.78
N LEU A 117 -3.55 13.45 -16.21
CA LEU A 117 -4.28 12.33 -15.62
C LEU A 117 -3.89 10.97 -16.19
N CYS A 118 -3.12 10.96 -17.29
CA CYS A 118 -2.70 9.74 -17.98
C CYS A 118 -1.54 9.03 -17.29
N LYS A 119 -1.21 7.82 -17.73
CA LYS A 119 -0.03 7.10 -17.27
C LYS A 119 1.21 7.71 -17.89
N ILE A 120 2.16 8.15 -17.06
CA ILE A 120 3.35 8.88 -17.49
C ILE A 120 4.59 8.01 -17.30
N PHE A 121 5.47 8.07 -18.30
CA PHE A 121 6.81 7.49 -18.28
C PHE A 121 7.80 8.55 -18.73
N ILE A 122 8.87 8.75 -17.96
CA ILE A 122 10.02 9.54 -18.37
C ILE A 122 11.13 8.55 -18.72
N VAL A 123 11.58 8.59 -19.98
CA VAL A 123 12.54 7.64 -20.53
C VAL A 123 13.73 8.42 -21.10
N PRO A 124 15.00 8.04 -20.82
CA PRO A 124 16.14 8.64 -21.49
C PRO A 124 16.03 8.51 -23.02
N GLU A 125 16.28 9.59 -23.78
CA GLU A 125 16.12 9.53 -25.23
C GLU A 125 17.05 8.50 -25.91
N HIS A 126 18.26 8.26 -25.37
CA HIS A 126 19.17 7.25 -25.93
C HIS A 126 18.65 5.81 -25.73
N ALA A 127 17.81 5.59 -24.74
CA ALA A 127 17.27 4.26 -24.50
C ALA A 127 16.41 3.77 -25.67
N ILE A 128 15.82 4.66 -26.46
CA ILE A 128 15.02 4.29 -27.65
C ILE A 128 15.83 3.58 -28.73
N LEU A 129 17.17 3.74 -28.70
CA LEU A 129 18.11 3.17 -29.66
C LEU A 129 18.80 1.92 -29.14
N PHE A 130 18.54 1.54 -27.89
CA PHE A 130 19.27 0.46 -27.24
C PHE A 130 19.24 -0.83 -28.05
N ASN A 131 20.41 -1.33 -28.34
CA ASN A 131 20.64 -2.62 -28.98
C ASN A 131 21.70 -3.38 -28.17
N LYS A 132 21.40 -4.62 -27.76
CA LYS A 132 22.32 -5.43 -26.96
C LYS A 132 23.58 -5.86 -27.69
N GLU A 133 23.52 -5.86 -29.00
CA GLU A 133 24.62 -6.36 -29.84
C GLU A 133 25.57 -5.26 -30.33
N ASN A 134 25.00 -4.08 -30.60
CA ASN A 134 25.75 -3.01 -31.25
C ASN A 134 25.48 -1.66 -30.59
N ASP A 135 26.50 -0.82 -30.58
CA ASP A 135 26.32 0.61 -30.31
C ASP A 135 25.53 1.24 -31.46
N THR A 136 24.75 2.25 -31.17
CA THR A 136 23.85 2.87 -32.17
C THR A 136 23.98 4.39 -32.15
N ILE A 137 24.01 5.00 -33.33
CA ILE A 137 24.03 6.47 -33.49
C ILE A 137 22.87 6.88 -34.38
N LEU A 138 22.07 7.82 -33.88
CA LEU A 138 20.93 8.38 -34.60
C LEU A 138 21.06 9.89 -34.71
N GLU A 139 20.92 10.42 -35.92
CA GLU A 139 20.63 11.82 -36.12
C GLU A 139 19.11 12.03 -36.05
N PHE A 140 18.70 12.82 -35.08
CA PHE A 140 17.30 13.16 -34.94
C PHE A 140 17.13 14.66 -34.68
N ASP A 141 16.53 15.34 -35.66
CA ASP A 141 16.38 16.80 -35.67
C ASP A 141 17.76 17.51 -35.70
N LYS A 142 18.07 18.30 -34.67
CA LYS A 142 19.35 19.03 -34.52
C LYS A 142 20.36 18.33 -33.60
N LYS A 143 20.02 17.13 -33.16
CA LYS A 143 20.81 16.37 -32.18
C LYS A 143 21.34 15.07 -32.79
N ILE A 144 22.43 14.61 -32.24
CA ILE A 144 22.95 13.26 -32.46
C ILE A 144 22.86 12.52 -31.14
N ILE A 145 22.19 11.37 -31.17
CA ILE A 145 21.94 10.51 -30.02
C ILE A 145 22.83 9.29 -30.14
N PHE A 146 23.56 9.00 -29.09
CA PHE A 146 24.47 7.85 -28.97
C PHE A 146 23.87 6.88 -27.92
N SER A 147 23.77 5.64 -28.28
CA SER A 147 23.33 4.57 -27.38
C SER A 147 24.36 3.44 -27.45
N ASN A 148 24.93 3.09 -26.32
CA ASN A 148 25.93 2.03 -26.21
C ASN A 148 25.23 0.69 -25.93
N LYS A 149 25.83 -0.43 -26.36
CA LYS A 149 25.34 -1.80 -26.14
C LYS A 149 25.21 -2.19 -24.68
N ASN A 150 25.87 -1.49 -23.75
CA ASN A 150 25.71 -1.66 -22.30
C ASN A 150 24.51 -0.89 -21.72
N GLY A 151 23.75 -0.17 -22.58
CA GLY A 151 22.56 0.62 -22.17
C GLY A 151 22.84 2.05 -21.73
N THR A 152 24.11 2.45 -21.64
CA THR A 152 24.48 3.86 -21.42
C THR A 152 24.34 4.65 -22.71
N GLY A 153 24.28 5.97 -22.60
CA GLY A 153 24.24 6.83 -23.79
C GLY A 153 24.17 8.29 -23.42
N PHE A 154 24.21 9.12 -24.42
CA PHE A 154 24.11 10.57 -24.29
C PHE A 154 23.62 11.16 -25.60
N SER A 155 23.36 12.47 -25.61
CA SER A 155 23.08 13.22 -26.83
C SER A 155 23.80 14.55 -26.83
N CYS A 156 24.13 15.01 -27.98
CA CYS A 156 24.74 16.33 -28.17
C CYS A 156 24.14 17.07 -29.38
N ASN A 157 24.34 18.38 -29.42
CA ASN A 157 24.00 19.14 -30.60
C ASN A 157 24.89 18.66 -31.76
N LYS A 158 24.34 18.62 -32.97
CA LYS A 158 25.02 18.21 -34.20
C LYS A 158 26.35 18.91 -34.40
N ASP A 159 26.46 20.20 -34.01
CA ASP A 159 27.69 20.98 -34.15
C ASP A 159 28.87 20.41 -33.34
N PHE A 160 28.59 19.70 -32.24
CA PHE A 160 29.61 19.10 -31.38
C PHE A 160 29.86 17.61 -31.65
N ALA A 161 29.06 17.01 -32.52
CA ALA A 161 29.11 15.57 -32.77
C ALA A 161 30.47 15.11 -33.29
N ASN A 162 31.07 15.91 -34.18
CA ASN A 162 32.40 15.60 -34.76
C ASN A 162 33.48 15.53 -33.68
N GLN A 163 33.53 16.50 -32.76
CA GLN A 163 34.52 16.52 -31.67
C GLN A 163 34.35 15.30 -30.77
N TYR A 164 33.10 14.93 -30.48
CA TYR A 164 32.83 13.76 -29.65
C TYR A 164 33.19 12.46 -30.37
N MET A 165 32.92 12.36 -31.66
CA MET A 165 33.31 11.21 -32.47
C MET A 165 34.82 11.01 -32.53
N GLU A 166 35.61 12.09 -32.63
CA GLU A 166 37.08 12.04 -32.57
C GLU A 166 37.55 11.49 -31.21
N ILE A 167 36.94 11.91 -30.10
CA ILE A 167 37.23 11.40 -28.75
C ILE A 167 36.88 9.91 -28.65
N LEU A 168 35.70 9.52 -29.13
CA LEU A 168 35.27 8.12 -29.14
C LEU A 168 36.23 7.23 -29.91
N LYS A 169 36.62 7.66 -31.12
CA LYS A 169 37.52 6.92 -31.97
C LYS A 169 38.92 6.80 -31.38
N SER A 170 39.40 7.85 -30.70
CA SER A 170 40.70 7.80 -30.00
C SER A 170 40.71 6.80 -28.84
N ASN A 171 39.57 6.67 -28.11
CA ASN A 171 39.44 5.79 -26.97
C ASN A 171 39.05 4.35 -27.34
N LEU A 172 38.32 4.19 -28.46
CA LEU A 172 37.75 2.92 -28.94
C LEU A 172 38.11 2.76 -30.44
N PRO A 173 39.31 2.32 -30.81
CA PRO A 173 39.74 2.22 -32.20
C PRO A 173 38.88 1.32 -33.09
N ASP A 174 38.26 0.27 -32.48
CA ASP A 174 37.38 -0.71 -33.16
C ASP A 174 35.91 -0.34 -33.09
N TYR A 175 35.57 0.95 -32.84
CA TYR A 175 34.19 1.38 -32.70
C TYR A 175 33.40 1.29 -34.01
N GLN A 176 32.46 0.37 -34.10
CA GLN A 176 31.64 0.11 -35.30
C GLN A 176 30.14 0.15 -34.94
N PRO A 177 29.56 1.34 -34.82
CA PRO A 177 28.14 1.48 -34.46
C PRO A 177 27.22 1.25 -35.67
N LEU A 178 25.95 0.90 -35.36
CA LEU A 178 24.84 1.03 -36.29
C LEU A 178 24.55 2.53 -36.48
N VAL A 179 24.53 3.03 -37.70
CA VAL A 179 24.44 4.47 -37.96
C VAL A 179 23.18 4.79 -38.77
N CYS A 180 22.39 5.73 -38.27
CA CYS A 180 21.29 6.37 -38.97
C CYS A 180 21.51 7.89 -38.93
N VAL A 181 22.47 8.38 -39.73
CA VAL A 181 22.89 9.78 -39.79
C VAL A 181 22.93 10.22 -41.24
N GLU A 182 22.38 11.38 -41.53
CA GLU A 182 22.37 11.98 -42.85
C GLU A 182 23.61 12.84 -43.11
N ASP A 183 24.26 13.33 -42.05
CA ASP A 183 25.42 14.19 -42.11
C ASP A 183 26.68 13.43 -42.54
N LYS A 184 27.19 13.76 -43.73
CA LYS A 184 28.39 13.15 -44.29
C LYS A 184 29.64 13.43 -43.46
N SER A 185 29.70 14.54 -42.73
CA SER A 185 30.88 14.89 -41.92
C SER A 185 31.02 13.91 -40.73
N VAL A 186 29.91 13.55 -40.08
CA VAL A 186 29.91 12.56 -39.02
C VAL A 186 30.21 11.16 -39.54
N LEU A 187 29.64 10.80 -40.72
CA LEU A 187 29.88 9.50 -41.34
C LEU A 187 31.35 9.32 -41.76
N SER A 188 32.02 10.39 -42.20
CA SER A 188 33.44 10.33 -42.64
C SER A 188 34.42 10.03 -41.50
N LEU A 189 34.01 10.23 -40.26
CA LEU A 189 34.81 9.93 -39.08
C LEU A 189 34.73 8.46 -38.65
N LEU A 190 33.82 7.69 -39.21
CA LEU A 190 33.63 6.27 -38.89
C LEU A 190 34.29 5.36 -39.93
N ASP A 191 35.10 4.41 -39.48
CA ASP A 191 35.68 3.39 -40.30
C ASP A 191 34.68 2.24 -40.49
N ASN A 192 33.99 2.16 -41.62
CA ASN A 192 32.99 1.15 -41.96
C ASN A 192 31.69 1.16 -41.09
N PRO A 193 30.94 2.26 -41.09
CA PRO A 193 29.65 2.29 -40.39
C PRO A 193 28.65 1.32 -41.02
N ILE A 194 27.88 0.62 -40.20
CA ILE A 194 26.77 -0.20 -40.67
C ILE A 194 25.58 0.73 -40.98
N SER A 195 25.47 1.15 -42.26
CA SER A 195 24.55 2.21 -42.71
C SER A 195 23.13 1.74 -43.01
N ASP A 196 22.84 0.43 -42.97
CA ASP A 196 21.49 -0.11 -43.30
C ASP A 196 20.47 -0.03 -42.16
N PHE A 197 20.86 0.57 -41.05
CA PHE A 197 19.96 0.74 -39.90
C PHE A 197 18.90 1.81 -40.17
N LYS A 198 17.62 1.40 -40.19
CA LYS A 198 16.48 2.32 -40.30
C LYS A 198 15.78 2.42 -38.99
N PHE A 199 15.90 3.56 -38.33
CA PHE A 199 15.18 3.82 -37.08
C PHE A 199 13.70 4.04 -37.32
N LYS A 200 12.83 3.35 -36.56
CA LYS A 200 11.40 3.60 -36.52
C LYS A 200 10.96 3.81 -35.09
N ILE A 201 10.33 4.95 -34.81
CA ILE A 201 9.78 5.25 -33.47
C ILE A 201 8.77 4.19 -33.00
N SER A 202 8.07 3.54 -33.96
CA SER A 202 7.09 2.48 -33.61
C SER A 202 7.74 1.27 -32.92
N SER A 203 8.96 0.90 -33.29
CA SER A 203 9.66 -0.24 -32.70
C SER A 203 10.01 -0.04 -31.21
N PHE A 204 10.19 1.19 -30.80
CA PHE A 204 10.40 1.57 -29.40
C PHE A 204 9.22 1.19 -28.52
N ILE A 205 7.99 1.37 -29.00
CA ILE A 205 6.79 1.15 -28.18
C ILE A 205 6.49 -0.32 -27.95
N GLU A 206 6.97 -1.20 -28.80
CA GLU A 206 6.80 -2.65 -28.65
C GLU A 206 7.63 -3.21 -27.48
N SER A 207 8.71 -2.53 -27.12
CA SER A 207 9.64 -2.96 -26.07
C SER A 207 9.59 -2.10 -24.78
N ILE A 208 8.50 -1.40 -24.58
CA ILE A 208 8.34 -0.38 -23.50
C ILE A 208 8.58 -0.91 -22.08
N GLU A 209 8.29 -2.19 -21.83
CA GLU A 209 8.49 -2.79 -20.50
C GLU A 209 9.96 -2.94 -20.11
N ILE A 210 10.86 -2.81 -21.08
CA ILE A 210 12.31 -2.95 -20.89
C ILE A 210 12.95 -1.61 -20.45
N TRP A 211 12.27 -0.49 -20.64
CA TRP A 211 12.83 0.86 -20.46
C TRP A 211 12.76 1.34 -19.01
N PRO A 212 13.78 2.10 -18.55
CA PRO A 212 13.72 2.75 -17.26
C PRO A 212 12.59 3.78 -17.23
N ASN A 213 11.87 3.85 -16.14
CA ASN A 213 10.95 4.94 -15.89
C ASN A 213 11.51 5.85 -14.79
N LEU A 214 11.90 7.05 -15.17
CA LEU A 214 12.49 8.06 -14.29
C LEU A 214 11.41 8.99 -13.67
N TYR A 215 10.14 8.74 -13.98
CA TYR A 215 9.02 9.50 -13.44
C TYR A 215 8.76 9.14 -11.98
N GLU A 216 8.85 10.14 -11.10
CA GLU A 216 8.48 10.00 -9.71
C GLU A 216 7.03 10.44 -9.52
N TYR A 217 6.15 9.50 -9.26
CA TYR A 217 4.76 9.83 -8.96
C TYR A 217 4.68 10.56 -7.62
N LYS A 218 4.43 11.87 -7.65
CA LYS A 218 4.07 12.65 -6.45
C LYS A 218 2.57 12.58 -6.28
N PHE A 219 2.10 11.94 -5.21
CA PHE A 219 0.68 11.89 -4.89
C PHE A 219 0.15 13.31 -4.66
N SER A 220 -0.73 13.77 -5.52
CA SER A 220 -1.45 15.02 -5.37
C SER A 220 -2.92 14.72 -5.11
N PHE A 221 -3.46 15.22 -3.98
CA PHE A 221 -4.90 15.11 -3.71
C PHE A 221 -5.75 15.68 -4.83
N LYS A 222 -5.32 16.80 -5.42
CA LYS A 222 -6.00 17.42 -6.55
C LYS A 222 -6.06 16.51 -7.78
N SER A 223 -4.94 15.89 -8.15
CA SER A 223 -4.83 14.92 -9.24
C SER A 223 -5.62 13.64 -8.94
N PHE A 224 -5.63 13.19 -7.69
CA PHE A 224 -6.42 12.03 -7.26
C PHE A 224 -7.91 12.30 -7.42
N PHE A 225 -8.42 13.40 -6.89
CA PHE A 225 -9.84 13.73 -7.00
C PHE A 225 -10.28 14.06 -8.41
N SER A 226 -9.40 14.62 -9.26
CA SER A 226 -9.73 14.89 -10.68
C SER A 226 -9.84 13.63 -11.55
N LYS A 227 -9.27 12.49 -11.10
CA LYS A 227 -9.44 11.19 -11.76
C LYS A 227 -10.83 10.58 -11.58
N PHE A 228 -11.56 11.04 -10.55
CA PHE A 228 -12.91 10.58 -10.30
C PHE A 228 -13.88 11.64 -10.77
N GLU A 229 -14.58 11.37 -11.87
CA GLU A 229 -15.74 12.18 -12.31
C GLU A 229 -16.91 11.88 -11.38
N PHE A 230 -16.81 12.34 -10.12
CA PHE A 230 -17.91 12.19 -9.19
C PHE A 230 -19.10 13.04 -9.63
N SER A 231 -20.26 12.45 -9.67
CA SER A 231 -21.52 13.17 -9.78
C SER A 231 -21.75 14.03 -8.52
N LYS A 232 -22.59 15.05 -8.63
CA LYS A 232 -22.95 15.90 -7.46
C LYS A 232 -23.47 15.07 -6.27
N TYR A 233 -24.17 13.96 -6.56
CA TYR A 233 -24.71 13.07 -5.53
C TYR A 233 -23.62 12.27 -4.83
N GLU A 234 -22.58 11.84 -5.54
CA GLU A 234 -21.43 11.13 -4.95
C GLU A 234 -20.60 12.06 -4.08
N TYR A 235 -20.39 13.31 -4.46
CA TYR A 235 -19.77 14.31 -3.59
C TYR A 235 -20.57 14.54 -2.31
N LEU A 236 -21.92 14.63 -2.42
CA LEU A 236 -22.78 14.77 -1.25
C LEU A 236 -22.69 13.54 -0.34
N PHE A 237 -22.66 12.35 -0.94
CA PHE A 237 -22.53 11.10 -0.19
C PHE A 237 -21.20 11.01 0.56
N ILE A 238 -20.08 11.33 -0.11
CA ILE A 238 -18.74 11.36 0.50
C ILE A 238 -18.68 12.40 1.63
N ALA A 239 -19.22 13.59 1.40
CA ALA A 239 -19.27 14.64 2.42
C ALA A 239 -20.08 14.19 3.64
N THR A 240 -21.25 13.55 3.42
CA THR A 240 -22.10 13.00 4.52
C THR A 240 -21.36 11.92 5.30
N LEU A 241 -20.65 11.03 4.58
CA LEU A 241 -19.88 9.94 5.20
C LEU A 241 -18.72 10.49 6.04
N LEU A 242 -18.01 11.52 5.55
CA LEU A 242 -16.97 12.21 6.32
C LEU A 242 -17.56 12.87 7.58
N VAL A 243 -18.68 13.60 7.47
CA VAL A 243 -19.35 14.19 8.63
C VAL A 243 -19.73 13.10 9.64
N MET A 244 -20.25 11.95 9.18
CA MET A 244 -20.62 10.84 10.05
C MET A 244 -19.41 10.23 10.77
N ILE A 245 -18.27 10.06 10.09
CA ILE A 245 -17.02 9.56 10.70
C ILE A 245 -16.55 10.48 11.83
N PHE A 246 -16.63 11.79 11.66
CA PHE A 246 -16.19 12.75 12.68
C PHE A 246 -17.19 12.94 13.81
N THR A 247 -18.50 12.86 13.54
CA THR A 247 -19.53 13.10 14.54
C THR A 247 -19.88 11.84 15.36
N MET A 248 -19.79 10.64 14.74
CA MET A 248 -20.15 9.39 15.40
C MET A 248 -19.35 9.11 16.70
N PRO A 249 -18.02 9.30 16.76
CA PRO A 249 -17.27 9.13 18.00
C PRO A 249 -17.74 10.06 19.14
N ILE A 250 -18.09 11.31 18.79
CA ILE A 250 -18.58 12.29 19.77
C ILE A 250 -19.91 11.83 20.34
N VAL A 251 -20.86 11.45 19.48
CA VAL A 251 -22.18 10.95 19.89
C VAL A 251 -22.06 9.67 20.71
N LEU A 252 -21.20 8.73 20.30
CA LEU A 252 -20.96 7.50 21.05
C LEU A 252 -20.37 7.79 22.44
N THR A 253 -19.43 8.72 22.53
CA THR A 253 -18.84 9.12 23.81
C THR A 253 -19.91 9.70 24.76
N GLU A 254 -20.78 10.58 24.28
CA GLU A 254 -21.92 11.12 25.08
C GLU A 254 -22.85 10.01 25.54
N ILE A 255 -23.19 9.06 24.66
CA ILE A 255 -24.04 7.92 25.01
C ILE A 255 -23.39 7.06 26.11
N TYR A 256 -22.06 6.79 25.97
CA TYR A 256 -21.34 5.99 26.96
C TYR A 256 -21.22 6.71 28.30
N LEU A 257 -20.94 8.03 28.30
CA LEU A 257 -20.89 8.83 29.52
C LEU A 257 -22.25 8.82 30.26
N ASN A 258 -23.35 9.05 29.52
CA ASN A 258 -24.67 9.00 30.09
C ASN A 258 -25.02 7.61 30.69
N LYS A 259 -24.63 6.53 30.01
CA LYS A 259 -24.77 5.17 30.54
C LYS A 259 -23.93 4.96 31.79
N ALA A 260 -22.67 5.42 31.79
CA ALA A 260 -21.77 5.31 32.94
C ALA A 260 -22.40 6.00 34.17
N ASP A 261 -22.96 7.22 34.03
CA ASP A 261 -23.64 7.94 35.10
C ASP A 261 -24.83 7.19 35.64
N VAL A 262 -25.61 6.56 34.74
CA VAL A 262 -26.76 5.74 35.17
C VAL A 262 -26.30 4.51 35.95
N TYR A 263 -25.23 3.83 35.47
CA TYR A 263 -24.66 2.68 36.18
C TYR A 263 -24.08 3.07 37.53
N GLU A 264 -23.39 4.19 37.62
CA GLU A 264 -22.83 4.70 38.88
C GLU A 264 -23.93 5.01 39.87
N LYS A 265 -25.01 5.72 39.46
CA LYS A 265 -26.19 6.00 40.32
C LYS A 265 -26.91 4.73 40.79
N ASN A 266 -27.08 3.77 39.88
CA ASN A 266 -27.75 2.50 40.26
C ASN A 266 -26.84 1.70 41.21
N THR A 267 -25.55 1.61 40.94
CA THR A 267 -24.61 0.95 41.85
C THR A 267 -24.60 1.60 43.22
N TYR A 268 -24.56 2.92 43.29
CA TYR A 268 -24.63 3.65 44.54
C TYR A 268 -25.95 3.41 45.28
N SER A 269 -27.08 3.39 44.57
CA SER A 269 -28.39 3.12 45.20
C SER A 269 -28.48 1.71 45.80
N ILE A 270 -27.95 0.69 45.11
CA ILE A 270 -27.89 -0.68 45.60
C ILE A 270 -27.01 -0.76 46.88
N PHE A 271 -25.81 -0.14 46.83
CA PHE A 271 -24.95 -0.10 47.99
C PHE A 271 -25.61 0.56 49.20
N LYS A 272 -26.31 1.66 48.97
CA LYS A 272 -27.04 2.35 50.07
C LYS A 272 -28.17 1.55 50.67
N MET A 273 -28.73 0.57 49.94
CA MET A 273 -29.70 -0.39 50.48
C MET A 273 -29.01 -1.44 51.36
N ILE A 274 -27.77 -1.81 51.06
CA ILE A 274 -26.99 -2.78 51.82
C ILE A 274 -26.35 -2.14 53.06
N ASP A 275 -25.77 -0.95 52.89
CA ASP A 275 -25.15 -0.16 53.95
C ASP A 275 -25.60 1.32 53.83
N SER A 276 -26.48 1.75 54.74
CA SER A 276 -27.03 3.13 54.76
C SER A 276 -25.94 4.20 55.01
N ASN A 277 -24.79 3.82 55.55
CA ASN A 277 -23.68 4.73 55.88
C ASN A 277 -22.68 4.91 54.75
N THR A 278 -22.86 4.17 53.65
CA THR A 278 -21.96 4.29 52.48
C THR A 278 -22.12 5.65 51.82
N ASN A 279 -21.05 6.46 51.84
CA ASN A 279 -21.00 7.79 51.22
C ASN A 279 -20.40 7.77 49.81
N ARG A 280 -19.59 6.75 49.46
CA ARG A 280 -18.94 6.62 48.17
C ARG A 280 -18.65 5.16 47.81
N VAL A 281 -18.97 4.77 46.59
CA VAL A 281 -18.65 3.43 46.05
C VAL A 281 -17.46 3.60 45.09
N VAL A 282 -16.28 3.10 45.48
CA VAL A 282 -15.04 3.19 44.66
C VAL A 282 -14.71 1.86 44.04
N SER A 283 -14.88 0.77 44.77
CA SER A 283 -14.63 -0.59 44.31
C SER A 283 -15.73 -1.51 44.86
N PRO A 284 -16.83 -1.68 44.09
CA PRO A 284 -18.00 -2.43 44.57
C PRO A 284 -17.66 -3.80 45.14
N LYS A 285 -16.84 -4.57 44.41
CA LYS A 285 -16.46 -5.93 44.84
C LYS A 285 -15.74 -5.94 46.19
N ASN A 286 -14.71 -5.12 46.32
CA ASN A 286 -13.91 -5.09 47.54
C ASN A 286 -14.72 -4.58 48.74
N GLN A 287 -15.62 -3.63 48.51
CA GLN A 287 -16.47 -3.11 49.56
C GLN A 287 -17.52 -4.16 50.04
N ILE A 288 -18.11 -4.95 49.12
CA ILE A 288 -18.97 -6.06 49.49
C ILE A 288 -18.19 -7.13 50.26
N ASP A 289 -17.03 -7.50 49.82
CA ASP A 289 -16.17 -8.48 50.52
C ASP A 289 -15.81 -8.01 51.93
N GLN A 290 -15.53 -6.70 52.11
CA GLN A 290 -15.30 -6.12 53.44
C GLN A 290 -16.58 -6.17 54.34
N LEU A 291 -17.72 -5.85 53.78
CA LEU A 291 -18.99 -5.93 54.53
C LEU A 291 -19.32 -7.36 54.93
N LEU A 292 -19.12 -8.33 54.05
CA LEU A 292 -19.31 -9.75 54.32
C LEU A 292 -18.36 -10.26 55.43
N ASN A 293 -17.11 -9.80 55.43
CA ASN A 293 -16.12 -10.15 56.45
C ASN A 293 -16.40 -9.50 57.83
N GLN A 294 -17.18 -8.43 57.88
CA GLN A 294 -17.60 -7.77 59.15
C GLN A 294 -18.83 -8.38 59.79
N ILE A 295 -19.52 -9.30 59.10
CA ILE A 295 -20.66 -10.03 59.71
C ILE A 295 -20.05 -11.08 60.64
N PRO A 296 -20.28 -11.00 61.97
CA PRO A 296 -19.78 -11.98 62.90
C PRO A 296 -20.37 -13.34 62.61
N LEU A 297 -19.52 -14.31 62.32
CA LEU A 297 -19.87 -15.71 62.01
C LEU A 297 -20.46 -16.51 63.20
N ASP A 298 -20.73 -15.85 64.35
CA ASP A 298 -21.06 -16.53 65.61
C ASP A 298 -22.55 -16.93 65.78
N THR A 299 -23.41 -16.82 64.79
CA THR A 299 -24.85 -17.15 65.00
C THR A 299 -25.44 -18.15 64.01
N VAL A 300 -24.66 -18.86 63.22
CA VAL A 300 -25.22 -19.95 62.40
C VAL A 300 -24.30 -21.16 62.42
N ASP A 301 -24.47 -21.99 63.42
CA ASP A 301 -23.94 -23.37 63.47
C ASP A 301 -24.80 -24.26 62.51
N GLN A 302 -24.92 -23.84 61.28
CA GLN A 302 -25.30 -24.69 60.16
C GLN A 302 -24.29 -24.44 59.05
N LYS A 303 -23.45 -25.47 58.83
CA LYS A 303 -22.61 -25.58 57.63
C LYS A 303 -23.53 -25.51 56.39
N VAL A 304 -23.96 -24.32 56.01
CA VAL A 304 -24.51 -24.08 54.68
C VAL A 304 -23.31 -24.16 53.77
N LYS A 305 -23.09 -25.32 53.17
CA LYS A 305 -22.22 -25.45 51.99
C LYS A 305 -22.89 -24.64 50.88
N SER A 306 -22.63 -23.34 50.85
CA SER A 306 -23.10 -22.50 49.72
C SER A 306 -22.39 -22.96 48.47
N LEU A 307 -23.16 -23.38 47.48
CA LEU A 307 -22.67 -23.61 46.12
C LEU A 307 -22.01 -22.32 45.64
N LYS A 308 -20.70 -22.38 45.41
CA LYS A 308 -19.97 -21.21 44.88
C LYS A 308 -20.36 -20.98 43.44
N LEU A 309 -20.71 -19.74 43.10
CA LEU A 309 -21.06 -19.34 41.72
C LEU A 309 -19.94 -19.73 40.72
N GLU A 310 -18.69 -19.72 41.12
CA GLU A 310 -17.54 -20.20 40.34
C GLU A 310 -17.72 -21.64 39.82
N ASN A 311 -18.50 -22.46 40.50
CA ASN A 311 -18.78 -23.84 40.08
C ASN A 311 -19.69 -23.90 38.82
N PHE A 312 -20.36 -22.78 38.48
CA PHE A 312 -21.22 -22.68 37.32
C PHE A 312 -20.59 -22.04 36.13
N ASP A 313 -19.43 -21.37 36.27
CA ASP A 313 -18.75 -20.66 35.20
C ASP A 313 -18.52 -21.55 33.95
N TYR A 314 -18.24 -22.81 34.17
CA TYR A 314 -18.07 -23.77 33.08
C TYR A 314 -19.37 -24.00 32.29
N PHE A 315 -20.48 -24.20 33.00
CA PHE A 315 -21.78 -24.43 32.37
C PHE A 315 -22.23 -23.17 31.63
N ILE A 316 -22.05 -22.00 32.26
CA ILE A 316 -22.45 -20.71 31.69
C ILE A 316 -21.63 -20.42 30.45
N SER A 317 -20.30 -20.57 30.50
CA SER A 317 -19.41 -20.23 29.38
C SER A 317 -19.66 -21.06 28.12
N LEU A 318 -20.05 -22.34 28.29
CA LEU A 318 -20.30 -23.23 27.14
C LEU A 318 -21.75 -23.19 26.65
N SER A 319 -22.68 -22.71 27.46
CA SER A 319 -24.11 -22.88 27.18
C SER A 319 -24.98 -21.63 27.39
N GLU A 320 -24.37 -20.46 27.65
CA GLU A 320 -25.07 -19.20 27.95
C GLU A 320 -26.26 -18.91 27.00
N LYS A 321 -26.09 -19.15 25.70
CA LYS A 321 -27.09 -18.89 24.67
C LYS A 321 -28.29 -19.86 24.71
N TYR A 322 -28.15 -21.01 25.35
CA TYR A 322 -29.10 -22.11 25.34
C TYR A 322 -29.73 -22.34 26.70
N ILE A 323 -29.23 -21.72 27.78
CA ILE A 323 -29.78 -21.79 29.12
C ILE A 323 -31.03 -20.91 29.19
N LYS A 324 -32.16 -21.53 29.56
CA LYS A 324 -33.40 -20.83 29.81
C LYS A 324 -33.57 -20.48 31.28
N ASN A 325 -33.21 -21.41 32.16
CA ASN A 325 -33.39 -21.24 33.62
C ASN A 325 -32.32 -22.04 34.38
N ILE A 326 -31.88 -21.51 35.54
CA ILE A 326 -31.04 -22.21 36.49
C ILE A 326 -31.71 -22.07 37.87
N GLU A 327 -32.10 -23.18 38.47
CA GLU A 327 -32.63 -23.27 39.83
C GLU A 327 -31.58 -23.92 40.72
N ILE A 328 -31.18 -23.25 41.79
CA ILE A 328 -30.16 -23.74 42.72
C ILE A 328 -30.83 -24.10 44.04
N ASN A 329 -30.69 -25.34 44.47
CA ASN A 329 -31.10 -25.78 45.78
C ASN A 329 -29.85 -26.05 46.65
N ASN A 330 -29.55 -25.10 47.53
CA ASN A 330 -28.41 -25.17 48.43
C ASN A 330 -28.51 -26.26 49.48
N ASP A 331 -29.74 -26.59 49.91
CA ASP A 331 -29.96 -27.61 50.95
C ASP A 331 -29.60 -29.01 50.49
N SER A 332 -29.83 -29.28 49.21
CA SER A 332 -29.50 -30.57 48.59
C SER A 332 -28.22 -30.57 47.75
N ASN A 333 -27.47 -29.48 47.71
CA ASN A 333 -26.30 -29.28 46.84
C ASN A 333 -26.59 -29.62 45.37
N GLN A 334 -27.73 -29.19 44.85
CA GLN A 334 -28.20 -29.52 43.52
C GLN A 334 -28.50 -28.25 42.72
N ALA A 335 -28.21 -28.32 41.41
CA ALA A 335 -28.66 -27.32 40.45
C ALA A 335 -29.44 -27.98 39.34
N LYS A 336 -30.60 -27.39 39.00
CA LYS A 336 -31.42 -27.78 37.87
C LYS A 336 -31.23 -26.76 36.75
N ILE A 337 -30.75 -27.22 35.61
CA ILE A 337 -30.42 -26.34 34.46
C ILE A 337 -31.31 -26.74 33.28
N GLU A 338 -32.14 -25.81 32.80
CA GLU A 338 -33.03 -26.00 31.64
C GLU A 338 -32.38 -25.44 30.38
N PHE A 339 -32.27 -26.28 29.34
CA PHE A 339 -31.73 -25.93 28.02
C PHE A 339 -32.79 -25.93 26.94
N ILE A 340 -32.64 -25.07 25.94
CA ILE A 340 -33.45 -25.03 24.71
C ILE A 340 -32.59 -24.93 23.49
N GLY A 341 -32.73 -25.91 22.56
CA GLY A 341 -32.11 -25.88 21.24
C GLY A 341 -30.58 -25.95 21.26
N MET A 342 -29.97 -26.59 22.26
CA MET A 342 -28.51 -26.70 22.35
C MET A 342 -28.01 -27.74 21.37
N PRO A 343 -26.94 -27.50 20.59
CA PRO A 343 -26.32 -28.52 19.76
C PRO A 343 -25.89 -29.74 20.58
N GLN A 344 -26.19 -30.94 20.08
CA GLN A 344 -25.92 -32.20 20.80
C GLN A 344 -24.43 -32.37 21.15
N ILE A 345 -23.53 -31.88 20.30
CA ILE A 345 -22.07 -31.91 20.54
C ILE A 345 -21.71 -31.10 21.78
N GLN A 346 -22.28 -29.89 21.94
CA GLN A 346 -22.03 -29.05 23.11
C GLN A 346 -22.64 -29.64 24.36
N PHE A 347 -23.83 -30.21 24.24
CA PHE A 347 -24.48 -30.91 25.36
C PHE A 347 -23.64 -32.09 25.84
N ASN A 348 -23.12 -32.92 24.94
CA ASN A 348 -22.27 -34.05 25.30
C ASN A 348 -20.95 -33.61 25.96
N LEU A 349 -20.41 -32.44 25.60
CA LEU A 349 -19.23 -31.87 26.27
C LEU A 349 -19.55 -31.50 27.72
N ILE A 350 -20.74 -30.97 27.99
CA ILE A 350 -21.16 -30.58 29.32
C ILE A 350 -21.45 -31.80 30.22
N THR A 351 -22.20 -32.80 29.70
CA THR A 351 -22.56 -33.98 30.47
C THR A 351 -21.42 -34.95 30.73
N ASN A 352 -20.44 -35.00 29.86
CA ASN A 352 -19.23 -35.81 30.04
C ASN A 352 -18.12 -35.09 30.82
N PHE A 353 -18.36 -33.87 31.27
CA PHE A 353 -17.40 -33.11 32.04
C PHE A 353 -17.28 -33.60 33.47
N SER A 354 -16.14 -34.12 33.85
CA SER A 354 -15.84 -34.59 35.21
C SER A 354 -15.02 -33.57 35.99
N ALA A 355 -15.63 -32.43 36.37
CA ALA A 355 -14.96 -31.53 37.31
C ALA A 355 -14.94 -32.14 38.70
N GLY A 356 -13.86 -31.94 39.42
CA GLY A 356 -13.64 -32.52 40.76
C GLY A 356 -14.71 -32.13 41.82
N TYR A 357 -15.50 -31.08 41.54
CA TYR A 357 -16.57 -30.58 42.40
C TYR A 357 -17.99 -31.09 41.98
N ILE A 358 -18.12 -31.76 40.85
CA ILE A 358 -19.38 -32.39 40.40
C ILE A 358 -19.37 -33.85 40.89
N ASN A 359 -20.49 -34.27 41.48
CA ASN A 359 -20.70 -35.65 41.88
C ASN A 359 -21.36 -36.48 40.76
N SER A 360 -22.47 -35.98 40.22
CA SER A 360 -23.17 -36.62 39.10
C SER A 360 -23.98 -35.59 38.32
N ILE A 361 -24.23 -35.89 37.05
CA ILE A 361 -25.15 -35.16 36.19
C ILE A 361 -26.24 -36.17 35.75
N ASP A 362 -27.47 -35.87 36.04
CA ASP A 362 -28.63 -36.63 35.58
C ASP A 362 -29.29 -35.90 34.41
N ASP A 363 -29.34 -36.59 33.26
CA ASP A 363 -29.84 -36.09 31.96
C ASP A 363 -31.10 -36.83 31.48
N THR A 364 -31.81 -37.50 32.37
CA THR A 364 -32.99 -38.31 32.03
C THR A 364 -34.17 -37.51 31.44
N ASP A 365 -34.28 -36.23 31.76
CA ASP A 365 -35.34 -35.34 31.29
C ASP A 365 -35.00 -34.59 29.97
N ILE A 366 -34.14 -35.16 29.15
CA ILE A 366 -33.65 -34.54 27.92
C ILE A 366 -34.36 -35.11 26.68
N LYS A 367 -34.70 -34.23 25.72
CA LYS A 367 -35.26 -34.57 24.41
C LYS A 367 -34.30 -34.15 23.30
N ILE A 368 -33.99 -35.06 22.39
CA ILE A 368 -33.11 -34.79 21.24
C ILE A 368 -33.96 -34.79 19.96
N ASN A 369 -33.99 -33.67 19.25
CA ASN A 369 -34.71 -33.53 17.99
C ASN A 369 -33.75 -32.90 16.94
N GLY A 370 -33.49 -33.60 15.82
CA GLY A 370 -32.73 -33.04 14.70
C GLY A 370 -31.29 -32.61 15.01
N GLY A 371 -30.65 -33.18 16.06
CA GLY A 371 -29.33 -32.79 16.51
C GLY A 371 -29.28 -31.63 17.53
N GLU A 372 -30.43 -31.14 17.93
CA GLU A 372 -30.61 -30.17 19.03
C GLU A 372 -31.18 -30.84 20.28
N VAL A 373 -30.73 -30.39 21.43
CA VAL A 373 -31.06 -30.91 22.74
C VAL A 373 -31.88 -29.85 23.49
N SER A 374 -33.01 -30.26 24.05
CA SER A 374 -33.84 -29.42 24.92
C SER A 374 -34.34 -30.25 26.12
N GLY A 375 -34.39 -29.66 27.26
CA GLY A 375 -34.83 -30.30 28.49
C GLY A 375 -34.06 -29.81 29.70
N THR A 376 -34.06 -30.60 30.76
CA THR A 376 -33.47 -30.20 32.02
C THR A 376 -32.46 -31.24 32.50
N ILE A 377 -31.31 -30.78 32.96
CA ILE A 377 -30.35 -31.60 33.68
C ILE A 377 -30.38 -31.27 35.18
N LEU A 378 -30.09 -32.30 35.97
CA LEU A 378 -29.88 -32.13 37.41
C LEU A 378 -28.41 -32.39 37.72
N VAL A 379 -27.72 -31.36 38.22
CA VAL A 379 -26.28 -31.44 38.60
C VAL A 379 -26.19 -31.55 40.11
N LEU A 380 -25.59 -32.62 40.59
CA LEU A 380 -25.25 -32.82 42.02
C LEU A 380 -23.80 -32.40 42.23
N PHE A 381 -23.60 -31.54 43.22
CA PHE A 381 -22.27 -31.09 43.64
C PHE A 381 -21.82 -31.85 44.91
N LYS A 382 -20.52 -31.97 45.09
CA LYS A 382 -19.92 -32.67 46.26
C LYS A 382 -20.04 -31.86 47.54
#